data_0052ae15e22736da19efaf108ece47cb
#
_entry.id   0052ae15e22736da19efaf108ece47cb
#
_cell.length_a   1.000
_cell.length_b   1.000
_cell.length_c   1.000
_cell.angle_alpha   90.00
_cell.angle_beta   90.00
_cell.angle_gamma   90.00
#
_symmetry.space_group_name_H-M   'P 1'
#
loop_
_entity.id
_entity.type
_entity.pdbx_description
1 polymer ?
#
loop_
_entity_poly.entity_id
_entity_poly.type
_entity_poly.pdbx_seq_one_letter_code
_entity_poly.pdbx_strand_id
1 'polypeptide(L)'
;MRVAFFGTPLWAVPVLDALRKRHQVVLVVSQPDKPQGRGLRPAPSPVARYAEAEGLPLLRPARLREEAFLEALRQAAPEVAVVAAYGKLIPKEA
;
A
#
# COMPACT_ATOMS: atom_id res chain seq x y z
N MET A 1 -11.75 -1.03 13.24
CA MET A 1 -11.53 0.23 12.50
C MET A 1 -11.11 -0.08 11.08
N ARG A 2 -11.60 0.68 10.13
CA ARG A 2 -11.23 0.50 8.72
C ARG A 2 -9.96 1.29 8.45
N VAL A 3 -8.91 0.60 7.98
CA VAL A 3 -7.57 1.18 7.86
C VAL A 3 -7.07 1.07 6.42
N ALA A 4 -6.53 2.17 5.88
CA ALA A 4 -5.73 2.15 4.68
C ALA A 4 -4.26 2.15 5.10
N PHE A 5 -3.46 1.25 4.54
CA PHE A 5 -2.06 1.12 4.89
C PHE A 5 -1.18 1.54 3.71
N PHE A 6 -0.25 2.46 3.97
CA PHE A 6 0.71 2.94 2.98
C PHE A 6 2.10 2.49 3.39
N GLY A 7 2.73 1.61 2.62
CA GLY A 7 4.07 1.15 2.94
C GLY A 7 4.72 0.45 1.77
N THR A 8 6.05 0.34 1.81
CA THR A 8 6.84 -0.23 0.72
C THR A 8 7.90 -1.22 1.20
N PRO A 9 8.78 -0.88 2.17
CA PRO A 9 9.93 -1.71 2.50
C PRO A 9 9.56 -2.94 3.34
N LEU A 10 10.51 -3.85 3.41
CA LEU A 10 10.31 -5.11 4.14
C LEU A 10 9.93 -4.89 5.61
N TRP A 11 10.51 -3.91 6.29
CA TRP A 11 10.23 -3.71 7.71
C TRP A 11 8.80 -3.19 7.95
N ALA A 12 8.12 -2.71 6.91
CA ALA A 12 6.72 -2.31 7.03
C ALA A 12 5.76 -3.51 7.04
N VAL A 13 6.21 -4.68 6.56
CA VAL A 13 5.37 -5.88 6.52
C VAL A 13 4.90 -6.32 7.91
N PRO A 14 5.75 -6.39 8.95
CA PRO A 14 5.26 -6.73 10.29
C PRO A 14 4.25 -5.73 10.84
N VAL A 15 4.37 -4.46 10.46
CA VAL A 15 3.40 -3.43 10.88
C VAL A 15 2.04 -3.73 10.26
N LEU A 16 2.01 -4.04 8.97
CA LEU A 16 0.77 -4.40 8.28
C LEU A 16 0.15 -5.66 8.87
N ASP A 17 0.98 -6.68 9.14
CA ASP A 17 0.51 -7.92 9.73
C ASP A 17 -0.13 -7.68 11.10
N ALA A 18 0.49 -6.85 11.93
CA ALA A 18 -0.06 -6.50 13.23
C ALA A 18 -1.39 -5.76 13.11
N LEU A 19 -1.51 -4.86 12.15
CA LEU A 19 -2.75 -4.12 11.93
C LEU A 19 -3.90 -5.04 11.53
N ARG A 20 -3.63 -6.02 10.68
CA ARG A 20 -4.66 -6.97 10.22
C ARG A 20 -5.29 -7.75 11.37
N LYS A 21 -4.53 -8.01 12.42
CA LYS A 21 -5.00 -8.81 13.54
C LYS A 21 -6.01 -8.07 14.41
N ARG A 22 -6.02 -6.74 14.36
CA ARG A 22 -6.86 -5.92 15.23
C ARG A 22 -7.84 -5.03 14.49
N HIS A 23 -7.60 -4.79 13.21
CA HIS A 23 -8.38 -3.85 12.42
C HIS A 23 -8.66 -4.45 11.04
N GLN A 24 -9.65 -3.88 10.36
CA GLN A 24 -9.92 -4.26 8.98
C GLN A 24 -9.07 -3.41 8.05
N VAL A 25 -8.10 -4.04 7.39
CA VAL A 25 -7.30 -3.34 6.38
C VAL A 25 -8.10 -3.35 5.07
N VAL A 26 -8.63 -2.19 4.70
CA VAL A 26 -9.50 -2.07 3.54
C VAL A 26 -8.77 -1.73 2.26
N LEU A 27 -7.51 -1.28 2.37
CA LEU A 27 -6.68 -0.96 1.21
C LEU A 27 -5.22 -0.95 1.63
N VAL A 28 -4.37 -1.53 0.78
CA VAL A 28 -2.91 -1.44 0.92
C VAL A 28 -2.39 -0.67 -0.28
N VAL A 29 -1.58 0.35 -0.02
CA VAL A 29 -0.97 1.17 -1.06
C VAL A 29 0.54 1.02 -0.94
N SER A 30 1.19 0.66 -2.03
CA SER A 30 2.63 0.49 -2.08
C SER A 30 3.16 1.14 -3.36
N GLN A 31 4.46 1.38 -3.43
CA GLN A 31 5.05 1.93 -4.64
C GLN A 31 4.95 0.93 -5.79
N PRO A 32 4.93 1.42 -7.05
CA PRO A 32 4.93 0.53 -8.21
C PRO A 32 6.16 -0.38 -8.21
N ASP A 33 6.06 -1.48 -8.93
CA ASP A 33 7.17 -2.40 -9.11
C ASP A 33 8.39 -1.65 -9.66
N LYS A 34 9.57 -1.97 -9.13
CA LYS A 34 10.82 -1.35 -9.53
C LYS A 34 11.79 -2.39 -10.06
N PRO A 35 12.66 -2.02 -11.02
CA PRO A 35 13.69 -2.93 -11.49
C PRO A 35 14.57 -3.40 -10.34
N GLN A 36 14.78 -4.69 -10.25
CA GLN A 36 15.62 -5.29 -9.21
C GLN A 36 16.47 -6.40 -9.80
N GLY A 37 17.65 -6.59 -9.21
CA GLY A 37 18.56 -7.63 -9.62
C GLY A 37 19.26 -7.33 -10.94
N ARG A 38 20.05 -8.29 -11.42
CA ARG A 38 20.87 -8.11 -12.61
C ARG A 38 20.06 -7.92 -13.89
N GLY A 39 18.93 -8.56 -13.97
CA GLY A 39 18.09 -8.46 -15.15
C GLY A 39 17.23 -7.19 -15.19
N LEU A 40 17.28 -6.37 -14.15
CA LEU A 40 16.47 -5.16 -14.01
C LEU A 40 14.99 -5.41 -14.29
N ARG A 41 14.51 -6.58 -13.93
CA ARG A 41 13.11 -6.93 -14.09
C ARG A 41 12.29 -6.23 -13.01
N PRO A 42 11.13 -5.69 -13.37
CA PRO A 42 10.23 -5.12 -12.35
C PRO A 42 9.87 -6.18 -11.31
N ALA A 43 9.97 -5.80 -10.05
CA ALA A 43 9.61 -6.69 -8.95
C ALA A 43 8.74 -5.92 -7.96
N PRO A 44 7.71 -6.58 -7.40
CA PRO A 44 6.87 -5.93 -6.41
C PRO A 44 7.65 -5.63 -5.13
N SER A 45 7.23 -4.59 -4.41
CA SER A 45 7.81 -4.28 -3.11
C SER A 45 7.49 -5.40 -2.11
N PRO A 46 8.22 -5.50 -1.00
CA PRO A 46 7.89 -6.48 0.04
C PRO A 46 6.45 -6.36 0.55
N VAL A 47 5.96 -5.14 0.73
CA VAL A 47 4.57 -4.93 1.16
C VAL A 47 3.59 -5.41 0.09
N ALA A 48 3.87 -5.12 -1.19
CA ALA A 48 3.02 -5.58 -2.28
C ALA A 48 2.97 -7.10 -2.35
N ARG A 49 4.12 -7.77 -2.20
CA ARG A 49 4.17 -9.24 -2.18
C ARG A 49 3.33 -9.82 -1.04
N TYR A 50 3.44 -9.22 0.13
CA TYR A 50 2.66 -9.67 1.28
C TYR A 50 1.17 -9.51 1.02
N ALA A 51 0.76 -8.35 0.51
CA ALA A 51 -0.65 -8.09 0.24
C ALA A 51 -1.22 -9.05 -0.80
N GLU A 52 -0.47 -9.33 -1.87
CA GLU A 52 -0.89 -10.28 -2.88
C GLU A 52 -1.01 -11.69 -2.32
N ALA A 53 -0.04 -12.13 -1.52
CA ALA A 53 -0.05 -13.46 -0.93
C ALA A 53 -1.21 -13.65 0.03
N GLU A 54 -1.63 -12.59 0.71
CA GLU A 54 -2.70 -12.65 1.70
C GLU A 54 -4.07 -12.23 1.15
N GLY A 55 -4.14 -11.93 -0.14
CA GLY A 55 -5.39 -11.55 -0.77
C GLY A 55 -5.96 -10.21 -0.33
N LEU A 56 -5.09 -9.29 0.10
CA LEU A 56 -5.51 -7.96 0.51
C LEU A 56 -5.71 -7.04 -0.70
N PRO A 57 -6.67 -6.11 -0.64
CA PRO A 57 -6.80 -5.11 -1.69
C PRO A 57 -5.51 -4.29 -1.80
N LEU A 58 -4.92 -4.25 -2.99
CA LEU A 58 -3.62 -3.61 -3.21
C LEU A 58 -3.68 -2.65 -4.38
N LEU A 59 -3.14 -1.44 -4.18
CA LEU A 59 -2.92 -0.47 -5.26
C LEU A 59 -1.46 -0.06 -5.28
N ARG A 60 -0.93 0.13 -6.48
CA ARG A 60 0.46 0.56 -6.70
C ARG A 60 0.47 1.76 -7.65
N PRO A 61 -0.12 2.90 -7.22
CA PRO A 61 -0.23 4.05 -8.12
C PRO A 61 1.13 4.68 -8.39
N ALA A 62 1.37 5.05 -9.64
CA ALA A 62 2.57 5.79 -9.99
C ALA A 62 2.54 7.18 -9.36
N ARG A 63 1.36 7.76 -9.23
CA ARG A 63 1.14 9.07 -8.62
C ARG A 63 -0.07 9.02 -7.71
N LEU A 64 0.06 9.61 -6.52
CA LEU A 64 -1.04 9.62 -5.56
C LEU A 64 -2.16 10.61 -5.92
N ARG A 65 -1.97 11.43 -6.96
CA ARG A 65 -3.00 12.36 -7.42
C ARG A 65 -3.84 11.81 -8.57
N GLU A 66 -3.59 10.58 -8.98
CA GLU A 66 -4.40 9.95 -10.03
C GLU A 66 -5.85 9.79 -9.56
N GLU A 67 -6.79 10.15 -10.44
CA GLU A 67 -8.21 10.04 -10.11
C GLU A 67 -8.61 8.61 -9.77
N ALA A 68 -8.08 7.64 -10.49
CA ALA A 68 -8.40 6.24 -10.23
C ALA A 68 -7.99 5.82 -8.82
N PHE A 69 -6.83 6.30 -8.35
CA PHE A 69 -6.39 6.01 -6.97
C PHE A 69 -7.29 6.70 -5.95
N LEU A 70 -7.60 7.98 -6.15
CA LEU A 70 -8.43 8.73 -5.22
C LEU A 70 -9.84 8.14 -5.15
N GLU A 71 -10.38 7.70 -6.28
CA GLU A 71 -11.68 7.06 -6.30
C GLU A 71 -11.67 5.73 -5.56
N ALA A 72 -10.63 4.91 -5.78
CA ALA A 72 -10.51 3.64 -5.06
C ALA A 72 -10.39 3.87 -3.54
N LEU A 73 -9.67 4.91 -3.15
CA LEU A 73 -9.54 5.28 -1.74
C LEU A 73 -10.88 5.67 -1.14
N ARG A 74 -11.66 6.46 -1.87
CA ARG A 74 -13.01 6.86 -1.43
C ARG A 74 -13.93 5.65 -1.30
N GLN A 75 -13.89 4.74 -2.25
CA GLN A 75 -14.73 3.53 -2.21
C GLN A 75 -14.36 2.62 -1.06
N ALA A 76 -13.08 2.52 -0.72
CA ALA A 76 -12.63 1.73 0.43
C ALA A 76 -13.09 2.35 1.74
N ALA A 77 -13.30 3.66 1.76
CA ALA A 77 -13.81 4.43 2.90
C ALA A 77 -13.06 4.13 4.20
N PRO A 78 -11.73 4.28 4.23
CA PRO A 78 -11.00 4.07 5.47
C PRO A 78 -11.29 5.16 6.47
N GLU A 79 -11.27 4.81 7.75
CA GLU A 79 -11.42 5.77 8.82
C GLU A 79 -10.09 6.42 9.17
N VAL A 80 -9.00 5.71 8.92
CA VAL A 80 -7.65 6.18 9.25
C VAL A 80 -6.66 5.62 8.23
N ALA A 81 -5.58 6.36 7.99
CA ALA A 81 -4.48 5.91 7.16
C ALA A 81 -3.24 5.74 8.03
N VAL A 82 -2.58 4.60 7.90
CA VAL A 82 -1.32 4.32 8.58
C VAL A 82 -0.21 4.32 7.55
N VAL A 83 0.81 5.15 7.76
CA VAL A 83 1.93 5.29 6.83
C VAL A 83 3.19 4.73 7.48
N ALA A 84 3.80 3.74 6.84
CA ALA A 84 5.04 3.13 7.29
C ALA A 84 6.04 3.14 6.14
N ALA A 85 6.78 4.22 5.99
CA ALA A 85 7.81 4.38 4.96
C ALA A 85 7.29 4.14 3.53
N TYR A 86 6.29 4.87 3.13
CA TYR A 86 5.77 4.75 1.76
C TYR A 86 6.77 5.25 0.72
N GLY A 87 7.46 6.35 1.00
CA GLY A 87 8.48 6.89 0.11
C GLY A 87 8.01 7.99 -0.83
N LYS A 88 6.76 8.41 -0.74
CA LYS A 88 6.20 9.51 -1.53
C LYS A 88 5.39 10.44 -0.65
N LEU A 89 5.25 11.69 -1.08
CA LEU A 89 4.39 12.65 -0.40
C LEU A 89 2.94 12.28 -0.64
N ILE A 90 2.17 12.17 0.43
CA ILE A 90 0.75 11.84 0.34
C ILE A 90 -0.04 13.14 0.28
N PRO A 91 -0.85 13.37 -0.76
CA PRO A 91 -1.64 14.60 -0.85
C PRO A 91 -2.78 14.63 0.15
N LYS A 92 -3.28 15.83 0.45
CA LYS A 92 -4.39 15.99 1.39
C LYS A 92 -5.67 15.28 0.95
N GLU A 93 -5.84 15.12 -0.34
CA GLU A 93 -7.02 14.47 -0.91
C GLU A 93 -7.08 12.97 -0.60
N ALA A 94 -5.95 12.39 -0.22
CA ALA A 94 -5.89 10.96 0.07
C ALA A 94 -6.19 10.65 1.54
#